data_d0e5e757619ecb3765b7f91e1565aeb4
#
_entry.id   d0e5e757619ecb3765b7f91e1565aeb4
#
_cell.length_a   1.000
_cell.length_b   1.000
_cell.length_c   1.000
_cell.angle_alpha   90.00
_cell.angle_beta   90.00
_cell.angle_gamma   90.00
#
_symmetry.space_group_name_H-M   'P 1'
#
loop_
_entity.id
_entity.type
_entity.pdbx_description
1 polymer ?
#
loop_
_entity_poly.entity_id
_entity_poly.type
_entity_poly.pdbx_seq_one_letter_code
_entity_poly.pdbx_strand_id
1 'polypeptide(L)'
;MTDRRTLVLASASPARLGLLRQAGLDPRVVVSGVDEDAVTAATPSELALVLAEAKAKAVAAELAGGELVIGCDSVLELDGEALGKPADAAEALARWQSMRGRSGVLRTGHCVIDTATGRQSSATASTTVRFGTPDDAEVAAYIASGEPLHVAGAFTLDGRSAPFVEGIDGDPGNVIGLSLPLLRRLLGDLGVRITDLWV
;
A
#
# COMPACT_ATOMS: atom_id res chain seq x y z
N MET A 1 9.84 -32.61 1.37
CA MET A 1 9.63 -31.24 1.88
C MET A 1 9.91 -30.34 0.69
N THR A 2 8.87 -29.75 0.09
CA THR A 2 9.06 -28.70 -0.93
C THR A 2 9.76 -27.54 -0.25
N ASP A 3 10.92 -27.16 -0.78
CA ASP A 3 11.70 -26.04 -0.26
C ASP A 3 10.81 -24.78 -0.37
N ARG A 4 10.45 -24.19 0.79
CA ARG A 4 9.54 -23.03 0.85
C ARG A 4 10.22 -21.86 0.19
N ARG A 5 9.57 -21.29 -0.82
CA ARG A 5 10.09 -20.12 -1.54
C ARG A 5 10.19 -18.90 -0.62
N THR A 6 11.30 -18.19 -0.73
CA THR A 6 11.52 -16.95 0.03
C THR A 6 10.61 -15.85 -0.53
N LEU A 7 9.88 -15.19 0.36
CA LEU A 7 9.08 -14.01 0.05
C LEU A 7 9.88 -12.75 0.38
N VAL A 8 9.87 -11.78 -0.53
CA VAL A 8 10.55 -10.48 -0.36
C VAL A 8 9.53 -9.36 -0.50
N LEU A 9 9.48 -8.45 0.48
CA LEU A 9 8.67 -7.25 0.44
C LEU A 9 9.52 -6.06 0.01
N ALA A 10 9.26 -5.52 -1.17
CA ALA A 10 9.93 -4.34 -1.74
C ALA A 10 9.35 -3.03 -1.17
N SER A 11 9.36 -2.88 0.16
CA SER A 11 8.76 -1.74 0.84
C SER A 11 9.33 -1.57 2.24
N ALA A 12 9.52 -0.31 2.67
CA ALA A 12 9.88 0.03 4.05
C ALA A 12 8.68 0.12 5.00
N SER A 13 7.44 -0.08 4.51
CA SER A 13 6.22 0.09 5.30
C SER A 13 6.06 -0.97 6.40
N PRO A 14 6.08 -0.58 7.69
CA PRO A 14 5.82 -1.52 8.79
C PRO A 14 4.40 -2.10 8.75
N ALA A 15 3.43 -1.31 8.28
CA ALA A 15 2.03 -1.73 8.17
C ALA A 15 1.88 -2.89 7.17
N ARG A 16 2.49 -2.79 5.98
CA ARG A 16 2.49 -3.89 4.99
C ARG A 16 3.15 -5.15 5.54
N LEU A 17 4.29 -5.00 6.21
CA LEU A 17 4.97 -6.12 6.86
C LEU A 17 4.09 -6.77 7.93
N GLY A 18 3.42 -5.95 8.75
CA GLY A 18 2.48 -6.42 9.78
C GLY A 18 1.33 -7.23 9.20
N LEU A 19 0.70 -6.76 8.11
CA LEU A 19 -0.38 -7.49 7.43
C LEU A 19 0.09 -8.86 6.92
N LEU A 20 1.26 -8.92 6.30
CA LEU A 20 1.81 -10.19 5.79
C LEU A 20 2.09 -11.16 6.95
N ARG A 21 2.69 -10.69 8.04
CA ARG A 21 2.99 -11.53 9.21
C ARG A 21 1.72 -12.03 9.91
N GLN A 22 0.70 -11.18 10.05
CA GLN A 22 -0.60 -11.60 10.60
C GLN A 22 -1.27 -12.67 9.75
N ALA A 23 -1.00 -12.70 8.44
CA ALA A 23 -1.48 -13.72 7.51
C ALA A 23 -0.61 -14.99 7.47
N GLY A 24 0.37 -15.13 8.37
CA GLY A 24 1.28 -16.28 8.44
C GLY A 24 2.39 -16.25 7.40
N LEU A 25 2.71 -15.09 6.83
CA LEU A 25 3.80 -14.88 5.88
C LEU A 25 4.95 -14.15 6.57
N ASP A 26 6.19 -14.56 6.33
CA ASP A 26 7.37 -13.87 6.90
C ASP A 26 8.32 -13.42 5.78
N PRO A 27 8.04 -12.28 5.13
CA PRO A 27 8.88 -11.77 4.07
C PRO A 27 10.17 -11.15 4.61
N ARG A 28 11.25 -11.30 3.85
CA ARG A 28 12.43 -10.44 3.99
C ARG A 28 12.10 -9.05 3.42
N VAL A 29 12.44 -8.01 4.16
CA VAL A 29 12.25 -6.61 3.70
C VAL A 29 13.48 -6.16 2.93
N VAL A 30 13.26 -5.60 1.74
CA VAL A 30 14.28 -4.92 0.92
C VAL A 30 13.66 -3.62 0.40
N VAL A 31 14.28 -2.49 0.74
CA VAL A 31 13.78 -1.17 0.29
C VAL A 31 14.21 -0.93 -1.15
N SER A 32 13.27 -0.55 -2.00
CA SER A 32 13.48 -0.47 -3.46
C SER A 32 14.33 0.70 -3.93
N GLY A 33 14.42 1.79 -3.14
CA GLY A 33 15.14 3.00 -3.54
C GLY A 33 14.57 3.74 -4.78
N VAL A 34 13.36 3.41 -5.21
CA VAL A 34 12.70 4.07 -6.35
C VAL A 34 12.40 5.51 -6.02
N ASP A 35 12.74 6.42 -6.94
CA ASP A 35 12.32 7.83 -6.90
C ASP A 35 10.84 7.92 -7.32
N GLU A 36 9.97 8.01 -6.32
CA GLU A 36 8.51 8.01 -6.53
C GLU A 36 8.05 9.31 -7.21
N ASP A 37 8.73 10.42 -6.96
CA ASP A 37 8.38 11.75 -7.51
C ASP A 37 8.66 11.87 -9.01
N ALA A 38 9.56 11.04 -9.54
CA ALA A 38 9.87 10.99 -10.96
C ALA A 38 8.82 10.22 -11.79
N VAL A 39 7.88 9.52 -11.13
CA VAL A 39 6.89 8.68 -11.81
C VAL A 39 5.58 9.45 -11.99
N THR A 40 5.08 9.47 -13.22
CA THR A 40 3.78 10.06 -13.57
C THR A 40 2.89 9.04 -14.29
N ALA A 41 1.58 9.16 -14.13
CA ALA A 41 0.60 8.32 -14.82
C ALA A 41 -0.68 9.13 -15.12
N ALA A 42 -1.55 8.62 -15.97
CA ALA A 42 -2.76 9.33 -16.39
C ALA A 42 -3.86 9.33 -15.31
N THR A 43 -3.85 8.34 -14.42
CA THR A 43 -4.84 8.19 -13.34
C THR A 43 -4.17 7.80 -12.01
N PRO A 44 -4.79 8.11 -10.85
CA PRO A 44 -4.30 7.64 -9.54
C PRO A 44 -4.15 6.12 -9.45
N SER A 45 -5.05 5.38 -10.08
CA SER A 45 -5.00 3.91 -10.14
C SER A 45 -3.78 3.40 -10.90
N GLU A 46 -3.47 4.01 -12.06
CA GLU A 46 -2.29 3.68 -12.84
C GLU A 46 -1.02 4.09 -12.12
N LEU A 47 -1.00 5.26 -11.44
CA LEU A 47 0.15 5.72 -10.67
C LEU A 47 0.53 4.71 -9.60
N ALA A 48 -0.44 4.27 -8.79
CA ALA A 48 -0.21 3.26 -7.76
C ALA A 48 0.35 1.95 -8.35
N LEU A 49 -0.17 1.52 -9.52
CA LEU A 49 0.27 0.30 -10.18
C LEU A 49 1.70 0.41 -10.70
N VAL A 50 2.01 1.49 -11.44
CA VAL A 50 3.35 1.71 -12.02
C VAL A 50 4.40 1.81 -10.93
N LEU A 51 4.10 2.50 -9.82
CA LEU A 51 4.99 2.57 -8.65
C LEU A 51 5.21 1.22 -8.00
N ALA A 52 4.15 0.41 -7.83
CA ALA A 52 4.25 -0.94 -7.29
C ALA A 52 5.14 -1.84 -8.17
N GLU A 53 4.95 -1.77 -9.50
CA GLU A 53 5.77 -2.50 -10.46
C GLU A 53 7.24 -2.04 -10.44
N ALA A 54 7.48 -0.73 -10.41
CA ALA A 54 8.84 -0.19 -10.36
C ALA A 54 9.58 -0.66 -9.10
N LYS A 55 8.91 -0.63 -7.94
CA LYS A 55 9.47 -1.13 -6.66
C LYS A 55 9.79 -2.62 -6.72
N ALA A 56 8.87 -3.44 -7.23
CA ALA A 56 9.10 -4.88 -7.37
C ALA A 56 10.25 -5.18 -8.32
N LYS A 57 10.32 -4.50 -9.49
CA LYS A 57 11.37 -4.68 -10.49
C LYS A 57 12.75 -4.27 -9.97
N ALA A 58 12.84 -3.13 -9.29
CA ALA A 58 14.10 -2.66 -8.71
C ALA A 58 14.70 -3.69 -7.74
N VAL A 59 13.89 -4.23 -6.83
CA VAL A 59 14.34 -5.25 -5.87
C VAL A 59 14.62 -6.58 -6.57
N ALA A 60 13.76 -7.02 -7.50
CA ALA A 60 13.97 -8.29 -8.21
C ALA A 60 15.28 -8.32 -9.00
N ALA A 61 15.72 -7.17 -9.52
CA ALA A 61 16.98 -7.06 -10.27
C ALA A 61 18.24 -7.27 -9.40
N GLU A 62 18.13 -7.11 -8.09
CA GLU A 62 19.24 -7.28 -7.13
C GLU A 62 19.31 -8.71 -6.55
N LEU A 63 18.35 -9.58 -6.88
CA LEU A 63 18.24 -10.91 -6.31
C LEU A 63 18.85 -11.98 -7.22
N ALA A 64 19.36 -13.05 -6.59
CA ALA A 64 20.01 -14.13 -7.31
C ALA A 64 19.03 -15.07 -8.07
N GLY A 65 17.74 -15.01 -7.73
CA GLY A 65 16.68 -15.82 -8.32
C GLY A 65 16.12 -16.87 -7.36
N GLY A 66 14.84 -17.24 -7.58
CA GLY A 66 14.10 -18.21 -6.74
C GLY A 66 13.15 -17.58 -5.74
N GLU A 67 13.19 -16.27 -5.55
CA GLU A 67 12.34 -15.52 -4.64
C GLU A 67 11.05 -15.05 -5.31
N LEU A 68 10.03 -14.74 -4.48
CA LEU A 68 8.83 -14.01 -4.87
C LEU A 68 8.91 -12.59 -4.31
N VAL A 69 8.93 -11.58 -5.17
CA VAL A 69 9.05 -10.18 -4.78
C VAL A 69 7.69 -9.50 -4.84
N ILE A 70 7.26 -8.90 -3.74
CA ILE A 70 6.02 -8.12 -3.63
C ILE A 70 6.38 -6.63 -3.63
N GLY A 71 5.88 -5.89 -4.61
CA GLY A 71 5.87 -4.43 -4.63
C GLY A 71 4.46 -3.90 -4.41
N CYS A 72 4.33 -2.85 -3.59
CA CYS A 72 3.07 -2.16 -3.35
C CYS A 72 3.28 -0.66 -3.28
N ASP A 73 2.32 0.09 -3.81
CA ASP A 73 2.23 1.54 -3.62
C ASP A 73 0.79 1.97 -3.41
N SER A 74 0.57 3.00 -2.58
CA SER A 74 -0.77 3.47 -2.22
C SER A 74 -0.92 4.96 -2.42
N VAL A 75 -2.06 5.37 -2.98
CA VAL A 75 -2.49 6.78 -3.06
C VAL A 75 -3.98 6.88 -2.69
N LEU A 76 -4.37 7.99 -2.06
CA LEU A 76 -5.78 8.34 -1.91
C LEU A 76 -6.21 9.16 -3.12
N GLU A 77 -7.21 8.68 -3.84
CA GLU A 77 -7.87 9.44 -4.90
C GLU A 77 -9.00 10.27 -4.31
N LEU A 78 -8.91 11.59 -4.48
CA LEU A 78 -9.95 12.55 -4.12
C LEU A 78 -10.13 13.50 -5.31
N ASP A 79 -11.36 13.63 -5.81
CA ASP A 79 -11.68 14.47 -6.99
C ASP A 79 -10.85 14.17 -8.24
N GLY A 80 -10.38 12.93 -8.39
CA GLY A 80 -9.52 12.52 -9.51
C GLY A 80 -8.02 12.81 -9.32
N GLU A 81 -7.64 13.43 -8.19
CA GLU A 81 -6.24 13.69 -7.85
C GLU A 81 -5.68 12.59 -6.95
N ALA A 82 -4.39 12.28 -7.14
CA ALA A 82 -3.66 11.32 -6.32
C ALA A 82 -3.00 12.03 -5.14
N LEU A 83 -3.41 11.69 -3.93
CA LEU A 83 -2.81 12.19 -2.69
C LEU A 83 -1.91 11.10 -2.08
N GLY A 84 -0.60 11.27 -2.24
CA GLY A 84 0.43 10.46 -1.59
C GLY A 84 0.63 10.85 -0.11
N LYS A 85 1.86 10.74 0.40
CA LYS A 85 2.23 11.28 1.71
C LYS A 85 2.25 12.82 1.64
N PRO A 86 1.73 13.54 2.66
CA PRO A 86 1.88 14.99 2.68
C PRO A 86 3.34 15.38 2.93
N ALA A 87 3.79 16.46 2.31
CA ALA A 87 5.15 16.95 2.46
C ALA A 87 5.41 17.51 3.87
N ASP A 88 4.37 18.11 4.48
CA ASP A 88 4.46 18.74 5.80
C ASP A 88 3.09 18.79 6.52
N ALA A 89 3.10 19.37 7.73
CA ALA A 89 1.91 19.52 8.56
C ALA A 89 0.86 20.47 7.94
N ALA A 90 1.28 21.49 7.18
CA ALA A 90 0.36 22.43 6.54
C ALA A 90 -0.41 21.73 5.42
N GLU A 91 0.26 20.92 4.62
CA GLU A 91 -0.38 20.11 3.59
C GLU A 91 -1.31 19.05 4.21
N ALA A 92 -0.89 18.38 5.29
CA ALA A 92 -1.75 17.44 6.01
C ALA A 92 -3.03 18.09 6.51
N LEU A 93 -2.95 19.32 7.03
CA LEU A 93 -4.11 20.11 7.47
C LEU A 93 -5.04 20.43 6.28
N ALA A 94 -4.50 20.94 5.18
CA ALA A 94 -5.29 21.28 4.00
C ALA A 94 -6.01 20.04 3.44
N ARG A 95 -5.35 18.88 3.43
CA ARG A 95 -5.96 17.61 3.01
C ARG A 95 -7.13 17.22 3.93
N TRP A 96 -6.97 17.26 5.25
CA TRP A 96 -8.06 16.97 6.18
C TRP A 96 -9.24 17.93 6.03
N GLN A 97 -8.98 19.22 5.78
CA GLN A 97 -10.04 20.20 5.50
C GLN A 97 -10.82 19.86 4.25
N SER A 98 -10.18 19.26 3.23
CA SER A 98 -10.86 18.85 2.00
C SER A 98 -11.52 17.46 2.08
N MET A 99 -11.05 16.58 2.96
CA MET A 99 -11.52 15.18 3.07
C MET A 99 -12.71 15.03 4.01
N ARG A 100 -12.74 15.79 5.13
CA ARG A 100 -13.77 15.61 6.18
C ARG A 100 -15.18 15.71 5.64
N GLY A 101 -16.05 14.77 6.07
CA GLY A 101 -17.43 14.66 5.63
C GLY A 101 -17.61 14.16 4.19
N ARG A 102 -16.54 13.70 3.56
CA ARG A 102 -16.52 13.24 2.16
C ARG A 102 -16.01 11.81 2.04
N SER A 103 -16.03 11.30 0.84
CA SER A 103 -15.46 10.00 0.51
C SER A 103 -14.32 10.15 -0.49
N GLY A 104 -13.26 9.37 -0.29
CA GLY A 104 -12.18 9.18 -1.23
C GLY A 104 -12.01 7.70 -1.57
N VAL A 105 -11.19 7.37 -2.57
CA VAL A 105 -10.89 5.99 -2.94
C VAL A 105 -9.41 5.72 -2.71
N LEU A 106 -9.09 4.82 -1.79
CA LEU A 106 -7.71 4.38 -1.62
C LEU A 106 -7.39 3.34 -2.70
N ARG A 107 -6.38 3.66 -3.51
CA ARG A 107 -5.83 2.83 -4.56
C ARG A 107 -4.50 2.25 -4.08
N THR A 108 -4.37 0.94 -4.08
CA THR A 108 -3.08 0.29 -3.84
C THR A 108 -2.72 -0.60 -5.01
N GLY A 109 -1.66 -0.24 -5.71
CA GLY A 109 -1.03 -1.08 -6.72
C GLY A 109 -0.28 -2.24 -6.05
N HIS A 110 -0.36 -3.40 -6.67
CA HIS A 110 0.34 -4.61 -6.24
C HIS A 110 1.04 -5.22 -7.44
N CYS A 111 2.28 -5.64 -7.27
CA CYS A 111 3.03 -6.42 -8.24
C CYS A 111 3.72 -7.57 -7.53
N VAL A 112 3.59 -8.77 -8.09
CA VAL A 112 4.36 -9.94 -7.66
C VAL A 112 5.24 -10.38 -8.81
N ILE A 113 6.53 -10.54 -8.56
CA ILE A 113 7.52 -11.05 -9.52
C ILE A 113 8.07 -12.38 -9.01
N ASP A 114 8.01 -13.38 -9.85
CA ASP A 114 8.70 -14.64 -9.65
C ASP A 114 10.09 -14.55 -10.28
N THR A 115 11.13 -14.39 -9.48
CA THR A 115 12.51 -14.23 -9.97
C THR A 115 13.09 -15.51 -10.57
N ALA A 116 12.50 -16.69 -10.30
CA ALA A 116 12.91 -17.95 -10.93
C ALA A 116 12.49 -18.05 -12.40
N THR A 117 11.33 -17.47 -12.73
CA THR A 117 10.75 -17.57 -14.08
C THR A 117 10.74 -16.25 -14.85
N GLY A 118 10.96 -15.12 -14.16
CA GLY A 118 10.82 -13.78 -14.71
C GLY A 118 9.35 -13.36 -14.93
N ARG A 119 8.37 -14.20 -14.56
CA ARG A 119 6.95 -13.87 -14.70
C ARG A 119 6.52 -12.86 -13.63
N GLN A 120 5.60 -11.97 -14.01
CA GLN A 120 4.95 -11.06 -13.07
C GLN A 120 3.44 -11.12 -13.20
N SER A 121 2.74 -10.80 -12.10
CA SER A 121 1.31 -10.50 -12.09
C SER A 121 1.09 -9.24 -11.26
N SER A 122 0.30 -8.30 -11.79
CA SER A 122 0.06 -7.02 -11.13
C SER A 122 -1.36 -6.52 -11.33
N ALA A 123 -1.90 -5.83 -10.33
CA ALA A 123 -3.21 -5.18 -10.38
C ALA A 123 -3.34 -4.13 -9.27
N THR A 124 -4.35 -3.27 -9.38
CA THR A 124 -4.71 -2.28 -8.35
C THR A 124 -5.94 -2.74 -7.58
N ALA A 125 -5.87 -2.69 -6.25
CA ALA A 125 -7.03 -2.79 -5.37
C ALA A 125 -7.58 -1.39 -5.06
N SER A 126 -8.90 -1.31 -4.86
CA SER A 126 -9.61 -0.06 -4.59
C SER A 126 -10.56 -0.24 -3.43
N THR A 127 -10.56 0.70 -2.49
CA THR A 127 -11.47 0.72 -1.34
C THR A 127 -11.96 2.14 -1.12
N THR A 128 -13.27 2.33 -1.11
CA THR A 128 -13.88 3.63 -0.77
C THR A 128 -13.78 3.84 0.73
N VAL A 129 -13.31 5.02 1.13
CA VAL A 129 -13.19 5.44 2.53
C VAL A 129 -14.14 6.62 2.75
N ARG A 130 -15.01 6.51 3.74
CA ARG A 130 -15.92 7.58 4.17
C ARG A 130 -15.32 8.26 5.41
N PHE A 131 -14.93 9.51 5.24
CA PHE A 131 -14.36 10.32 6.31
C PHE A 131 -15.46 10.97 7.13
N GLY A 132 -15.32 10.93 8.45
CA GLY A 132 -16.12 11.70 9.40
C GLY A 132 -15.80 13.19 9.34
N THR A 133 -16.35 13.92 10.31
CA THR A 133 -16.21 15.38 10.42
C THR A 133 -15.47 15.78 11.70
N PRO A 134 -14.19 15.34 11.90
CA PRO A 134 -13.43 15.81 13.07
C PRO A 134 -13.32 17.33 13.04
N ASP A 135 -13.35 17.96 14.22
CA ASP A 135 -13.17 19.39 14.33
C ASP A 135 -11.70 19.82 14.14
N ASP A 136 -11.46 21.13 14.07
CA ASP A 136 -10.12 21.65 13.82
C ASP A 136 -9.13 21.32 14.95
N ALA A 137 -9.59 21.18 16.19
CA ALA A 137 -8.74 20.82 17.32
C ALA A 137 -8.34 19.34 17.26
N GLU A 138 -9.26 18.46 16.90
CA GLU A 138 -8.98 17.02 16.67
C GLU A 138 -8.00 16.83 15.53
N VAL A 139 -8.20 17.52 14.40
CA VAL A 139 -7.28 17.47 13.26
C VAL A 139 -5.89 17.98 13.63
N ALA A 140 -5.82 19.12 14.34
CA ALA A 140 -4.55 19.68 14.80
C ALA A 140 -3.81 18.73 15.76
N ALA A 141 -4.51 18.07 16.69
CA ALA A 141 -3.94 17.09 17.61
C ALA A 141 -3.42 15.85 16.84
N TYR A 142 -4.15 15.39 15.83
CA TYR A 142 -3.70 14.28 14.97
C TYR A 142 -2.44 14.64 14.20
N ILE A 143 -2.38 15.84 13.59
CA ILE A 143 -1.19 16.31 12.86
C ILE A 143 0.01 16.45 13.79
N ALA A 144 -0.19 16.97 15.01
CA ALA A 144 0.87 17.09 16.00
C ALA A 144 1.46 15.75 16.44
N SER A 145 0.76 14.64 16.24
CA SER A 145 1.29 13.30 16.49
C SER A 145 2.38 12.87 15.50
N GLY A 146 2.49 13.54 14.33
CA GLY A 146 3.39 13.20 13.25
C GLY A 146 2.93 12.01 12.38
N GLU A 147 1.93 11.24 12.81
CA GLU A 147 1.46 10.05 12.10
C GLU A 147 1.03 10.32 10.65
N PRO A 148 0.24 11.37 10.33
CA PRO A 148 -0.22 11.62 8.97
C PRO A 148 0.88 11.88 7.95
N LEU A 149 2.07 12.31 8.38
CA LEU A 149 3.20 12.63 7.48
C LEU A 149 3.84 11.39 6.84
N HIS A 150 3.53 10.20 7.35
CA HIS A 150 4.15 8.95 6.91
C HIS A 150 3.24 8.05 6.08
N VAL A 151 2.00 8.49 5.81
CA VAL A 151 0.96 7.64 5.19
C VAL A 151 0.26 8.34 4.02
N ALA A 152 -0.11 7.55 3.01
CA ALA A 152 -0.85 8.04 1.85
C ALA A 152 -2.20 8.64 2.29
N GLY A 153 -2.57 9.79 1.73
CA GLY A 153 -3.81 10.49 2.07
C GLY A 153 -3.84 11.10 3.47
N ALA A 154 -2.73 11.10 4.21
CA ALA A 154 -2.62 11.66 5.56
C ALA A 154 -3.59 11.05 6.59
N PHE A 155 -3.96 9.78 6.46
CA PHE A 155 -4.82 9.07 7.42
C PHE A 155 -4.41 7.60 7.57
N THR A 156 -4.86 6.97 8.64
CA THR A 156 -4.69 5.54 8.91
C THR A 156 -6.03 4.93 9.32
N LEU A 157 -6.26 3.68 8.94
CA LEU A 157 -7.40 2.89 9.40
C LEU A 157 -7.08 2.13 10.70
N ASP A 158 -5.81 1.86 10.94
CA ASP A 158 -5.27 1.08 12.07
C ASP A 158 -4.48 1.92 13.09
N GLY A 159 -4.57 3.26 12.99
CA GLY A 159 -3.88 4.21 13.86
C GLY A 159 -4.79 5.25 14.47
N ARG A 160 -4.22 6.43 14.77
CA ARG A 160 -4.90 7.49 15.55
C ARG A 160 -6.06 8.15 14.84
N SER A 161 -6.09 8.15 13.51
CA SER A 161 -7.22 8.67 12.73
C SER A 161 -8.32 7.65 12.47
N ALA A 162 -8.20 6.42 12.94
CA ALA A 162 -9.27 5.44 12.84
C ALA A 162 -10.65 5.95 13.34
N PRO A 163 -10.76 6.70 14.45
CA PRO A 163 -12.02 7.30 14.88
C PRO A 163 -12.61 8.34 13.92
N PHE A 164 -11.82 8.86 12.97
CA PHE A 164 -12.24 9.85 11.97
C PHE A 164 -12.70 9.20 10.67
N VAL A 165 -12.69 7.87 10.59
CA VAL A 165 -13.21 7.08 9.46
C VAL A 165 -14.54 6.47 9.86
N GLU A 166 -15.63 6.89 9.23
CA GLU A 166 -16.98 6.37 9.53
C GLU A 166 -17.24 5.00 8.92
N GLY A 167 -16.50 4.64 7.89
CA GLY A 167 -16.61 3.33 7.25
C GLY A 167 -15.84 3.22 5.95
N ILE A 168 -15.75 1.99 5.49
CA ILE A 168 -15.12 1.65 4.21
C ILE A 168 -16.06 0.77 3.40
N ASP A 169 -15.88 0.79 2.07
CA ASP A 169 -16.48 -0.18 1.15
C ASP A 169 -15.35 -0.81 0.32
N GLY A 170 -15.02 -2.05 0.68
CA GLY A 170 -13.91 -2.80 0.12
C GLY A 170 -13.03 -3.48 1.17
N ASP A 171 -11.78 -3.73 0.83
CA ASP A 171 -10.81 -4.44 1.66
C ASP A 171 -10.10 -3.51 2.66
N PRO A 172 -10.21 -3.73 3.98
CA PRO A 172 -9.50 -2.94 4.97
C PRO A 172 -7.98 -3.07 4.86
N GLY A 173 -7.45 -4.24 4.50
CA GLY A 173 -6.02 -4.44 4.27
C GLY A 173 -5.49 -3.55 3.15
N ASN A 174 -6.30 -3.33 2.11
CA ASN A 174 -5.97 -2.38 1.04
C ASN A 174 -5.76 -0.96 1.59
N VAL A 175 -6.60 -0.51 2.50
CA VAL A 175 -6.49 0.83 3.12
C VAL A 175 -5.22 0.94 3.96
N ILE A 176 -4.87 -0.12 4.69
CA ILE A 176 -3.63 -0.19 5.49
C ILE A 176 -2.39 -0.23 4.59
N GLY A 177 -2.53 -0.71 3.33
CA GLY A 177 -1.51 -0.63 2.31
C GLY A 177 -1.19 -1.90 1.54
N LEU A 178 -1.92 -3.02 1.79
CA LEU A 178 -1.77 -4.27 1.06
C LEU A 178 -3.04 -5.11 1.13
N SER A 179 -3.63 -5.42 -0.02
CA SER A 179 -4.78 -6.32 -0.13
C SER A 179 -4.33 -7.78 -0.14
N LEU A 180 -4.56 -8.49 0.95
CA LEU A 180 -4.29 -9.93 1.03
C LEU A 180 -5.14 -10.76 0.05
N PRO A 181 -6.44 -10.46 -0.17
CA PRO A 181 -7.23 -11.12 -1.21
C PRO A 181 -6.67 -10.93 -2.62
N LEU A 182 -6.19 -9.71 -2.96
CA LEU A 182 -5.55 -9.46 -4.24
C LEU A 182 -4.21 -10.17 -4.34
N LEU A 183 -3.36 -10.10 -3.30
CA LEU A 183 -2.08 -10.81 -3.26
C LEU A 183 -2.26 -12.31 -3.53
N ARG A 184 -3.27 -12.94 -2.89
CA ARG A 184 -3.57 -14.35 -3.13
C ARG A 184 -3.89 -14.65 -4.60
N ARG A 185 -4.61 -13.77 -5.30
CA ARG A 185 -4.91 -13.93 -6.73
C ARG A 185 -3.65 -13.80 -7.57
N LEU A 186 -2.84 -12.76 -7.33
CA LEU A 186 -1.60 -12.53 -8.09
C LEU A 186 -0.59 -13.67 -7.92
N LEU A 187 -0.48 -14.24 -6.72
CA LEU A 187 0.31 -15.44 -6.49
C LEU A 187 -0.25 -16.63 -7.28
N GLY A 188 -1.59 -16.79 -7.29
CA GLY A 188 -2.27 -17.84 -8.07
C GLY A 188 -2.01 -17.74 -9.58
N ASP A 189 -1.96 -16.53 -10.15
CA ASP A 189 -1.62 -16.30 -11.56
C ASP A 189 -0.20 -16.77 -11.89
N LEU A 190 0.69 -16.77 -10.90
CA LEU A 190 2.05 -17.30 -11.02
C LEU A 190 2.17 -18.79 -10.68
N GLY A 191 1.05 -19.44 -10.33
CA GLY A 191 1.00 -20.84 -9.96
C GLY A 191 1.43 -21.13 -8.51
N VAL A 192 1.45 -20.11 -7.66
CA VAL A 192 1.84 -20.22 -6.25
C VAL A 192 0.58 -20.17 -5.35
N ARG A 193 0.42 -21.15 -4.47
CA ARG A 193 -0.60 -21.08 -3.42
C ARG A 193 -0.05 -20.29 -2.24
N ILE A 194 -0.83 -19.35 -1.73
CA ILE A 194 -0.44 -18.57 -0.55
C ILE A 194 -0.14 -19.45 0.67
N THR A 195 -0.85 -20.58 0.78
CA THR A 195 -0.68 -21.57 1.86
C THR A 195 0.69 -22.27 1.83
N ASP A 196 1.34 -22.34 0.68
CA ASP A 196 2.68 -22.95 0.54
C ASP A 196 3.79 -22.02 1.08
N LEU A 197 3.42 -20.76 1.37
CA LEU A 197 4.32 -19.73 1.91
C LEU A 197 4.16 -19.51 3.43
N TRP A 198 3.20 -20.17 4.08
CA TRP A 198 2.98 -20.01 5.54
C TRP A 198 4.17 -20.50 6.36
N VAL A 199 4.43 -19.77 7.48
CA VAL A 199 5.47 -20.08 8.47
C VAL A 199 4.86 -20.75 9.69
#